data_6826c97de9d1aea8abfe0a5b37b558fa
#
_entry.id   6826c97de9d1aea8abfe0a5b37b558fa
#
_cell.length_a   1.000
_cell.length_b   1.000
_cell.length_c   1.000
_cell.angle_alpha   90.00
_cell.angle_beta   90.00
_cell.angle_gamma   90.00
#
_symmetry.space_group_name_H-M   'P 1'
#
loop_
_entity.id
_entity.type
_entity.pdbx_description
1 polymer ?
#
loop_
_entity_poly.entity_id
_entity_poly.type
_entity_poly.pdbx_seq_one_letter_code
_entity_poly.pdbx_strand_id
1 'polypeptide(L)'
;MLCYYICRRTLNKTLYVIGTNWSIASGFKYHKNMFSPEVADGYKFKGNNSNYFGYIRSESITTDRTNFPTRGHEFITEAGIIFNRKAKLEIYNNEGQSIDTSELIDGKPEFYRFMVNFTEYHSLSEKMVFLYNLQAGLTMNSQGFIFDKFYLGGVEKLSEKQNVFVGLNEGQITTTSLTSALVGIQYNIAGNLFVTGKINTAIYNYSTLTNLYDEEMLKWINGFSLGLGYNLGVLPMEFTAMYSPEIGTVYSHVKIGFLF
;
A
#
# COMPACT_ATOMS: atom_id res chain seq x y z
N MET A 1 -0.10 11.63 -18.00
CA MET A 1 0.43 11.85 -16.64
C MET A 1 -0.72 12.16 -15.71
N LEU A 2 -1.01 11.31 -14.74
CA LEU A 2 -2.09 11.52 -13.77
C LEU A 2 -1.61 12.51 -12.71
N CYS A 3 -2.18 13.69 -12.65
CA CYS A 3 -1.89 14.62 -11.57
C CYS A 3 -2.84 14.35 -10.41
N TYR A 4 -2.31 13.77 -9.31
CA TYR A 4 -3.07 13.55 -8.08
C TYR A 4 -2.77 14.66 -7.09
N TYR A 5 -3.82 15.27 -6.56
CA TYR A 5 -3.73 16.10 -5.38
C TYR A 5 -4.45 15.40 -4.23
N ILE A 6 -3.69 15.04 -3.20
CA ILE A 6 -4.22 14.42 -1.98
C ILE A 6 -4.03 15.41 -0.84
N CYS A 7 -5.11 15.94 -0.31
CA CYS A 7 -5.09 16.71 0.94
C CYS A 7 -5.64 15.84 2.07
N ARG A 8 -4.82 15.58 3.07
CA ARG A 8 -5.22 14.87 4.30
C ARG A 8 -5.04 15.82 5.47
N ARG A 9 -6.08 15.95 6.27
CA ARG A 9 -6.05 16.74 7.51
C ARG A 9 -6.51 15.85 8.67
N THR A 10 -5.65 15.63 9.64
CA THR A 10 -6.05 15.03 10.92
C THR A 10 -6.82 16.07 11.71
N LEU A 11 -8.07 15.77 12.06
CA LEU A 11 -8.96 16.68 12.77
C LEU A 11 -8.79 16.53 14.28
N ASN A 12 -8.66 15.29 14.73
CA ASN A 12 -8.41 14.94 16.12
C ASN A 12 -7.63 13.62 16.17
N LYS A 13 -6.68 13.52 17.09
CA LYS A 13 -5.93 12.28 17.33
C LYS A 13 -5.66 12.17 18.82
N THR A 14 -6.08 11.07 19.41
CA THR A 14 -5.70 10.68 20.76
C THR A 14 -4.69 9.54 20.64
N LEU A 15 -3.56 9.67 21.32
CA LEU A 15 -2.47 8.69 21.30
C LEU A 15 -2.25 8.18 22.71
N TYR A 16 -2.31 6.88 22.88
CA TYR A 16 -1.94 6.16 24.10
C TYR A 16 -0.66 5.38 23.82
N VAL A 17 0.38 5.62 24.62
CA VAL A 17 1.64 4.88 24.56
C VAL A 17 1.60 3.81 25.65
N ILE A 18 1.80 2.57 25.26
CA ILE A 18 1.80 1.41 26.15
C ILE A 18 3.22 0.84 26.20
N GLY A 19 3.94 1.10 27.29
CA GLY A 19 5.35 0.72 27.38
C GLY A 19 6.23 1.55 26.44
N THR A 20 7.36 0.98 26.03
CA THR A 20 8.38 1.68 25.22
C THR A 20 8.14 1.63 23.72
N ASN A 21 7.46 0.60 23.22
CA ASN A 21 7.44 0.27 21.78
C ASN A 21 6.05 0.09 21.19
N TRP A 22 4.99 0.22 21.99
CA TRP A 22 3.61 0.01 21.56
C TRP A 22 2.78 1.27 21.71
N SER A 23 2.01 1.61 20.69
CA SER A 23 1.09 2.74 20.75
C SER A 23 -0.27 2.36 20.16
N ILE A 24 -1.33 2.94 20.73
CA ILE A 24 -2.69 2.89 20.20
C ILE A 24 -3.15 4.32 19.94
N ALA A 25 -3.60 4.58 18.74
CA ALA A 25 -4.16 5.87 18.35
C ALA A 25 -5.61 5.72 17.90
N SER A 26 -6.45 6.66 18.28
CA SER A 26 -7.79 6.82 17.71
C SER A 26 -7.98 8.25 17.23
N GLY A 27 -8.81 8.44 16.22
CA GLY A 27 -9.03 9.78 15.71
C GLY A 27 -9.88 9.86 14.46
N PHE A 28 -9.97 11.08 13.94
CA PHE A 28 -10.67 11.39 12.70
C PHE A 28 -9.74 12.08 11.73
N LYS A 29 -9.78 11.65 10.47
CA LYS A 29 -9.07 12.27 9.34
C LYS A 29 -10.09 12.76 8.32
N TYR A 30 -9.88 13.94 7.77
CA TYR A 30 -10.56 14.40 6.57
C TYR A 30 -9.69 14.10 5.37
N HIS A 31 -10.23 13.40 4.40
CA HIS A 31 -9.56 13.11 3.14
C HIS A 31 -10.23 13.89 2.01
N LYS A 32 -9.43 14.55 1.19
CA LYS A 32 -9.86 15.15 -0.06
C LYS A 32 -8.90 14.73 -1.15
N ASN A 33 -9.40 13.98 -2.11
CA ASN A 33 -8.64 13.52 -3.26
C ASN A 33 -9.20 14.22 -4.50
N MET A 34 -8.33 14.83 -5.27
CA MET A 34 -8.67 15.41 -6.56
C MET A 34 -7.75 14.81 -7.60
N PHE A 35 -8.28 14.45 -8.73
CA PHE A 35 -7.49 14.02 -9.87
C PHE A 35 -7.99 14.74 -11.12
N SER A 36 -7.05 15.11 -11.96
CA SER A 36 -7.30 15.67 -13.27
C SER A 36 -6.31 15.00 -14.21
N PRO A 37 -6.68 13.92 -14.89
CA PRO A 37 -5.81 13.32 -15.87
C PRO A 37 -5.72 14.19 -17.12
N GLU A 38 -4.51 14.32 -17.63
CA GLU A 38 -4.33 14.66 -19.02
C GLU A 38 -4.79 13.49 -19.88
N VAL A 39 -5.58 13.77 -20.87
CA VAL A 39 -6.16 12.92 -21.91
C VAL A 39 -5.64 11.48 -21.98
N ALA A 40 -6.50 10.50 -21.69
CA ALA A 40 -6.29 9.11 -22.07
C ALA A 40 -7.35 8.78 -23.14
N ASP A 41 -6.90 8.33 -24.31
CA ASP A 41 -7.74 7.84 -25.42
C ASP A 41 -8.93 8.76 -25.79
N GLY A 42 -8.71 10.09 -25.75
CA GLY A 42 -9.74 11.04 -26.14
C GLY A 42 -10.77 11.39 -25.07
N TYR A 43 -10.69 10.85 -23.88
CA TYR A 43 -11.55 11.23 -22.76
C TYR A 43 -10.78 12.00 -21.69
N LYS A 44 -11.39 13.05 -21.16
CA LYS A 44 -10.88 13.77 -19.99
C LYS A 44 -11.68 13.36 -18.76
N PHE A 45 -10.98 12.95 -17.72
CA PHE A 45 -11.58 12.57 -16.46
C PHE A 45 -11.22 13.60 -15.39
N LYS A 46 -12.19 14.12 -14.68
CA LYS A 46 -11.97 14.98 -13.53
C LYS A 46 -12.75 14.43 -12.36
N GLY A 47 -12.09 14.19 -11.25
CA GLY A 47 -12.75 13.64 -10.08
C GLY A 47 -12.38 14.35 -8.80
N ASN A 48 -13.35 14.44 -7.92
CA ASN A 48 -13.22 14.96 -6.57
C ASN A 48 -13.92 13.98 -5.62
N ASN A 49 -13.19 13.53 -4.59
CA ASN A 49 -13.75 12.71 -3.54
C ASN A 49 -13.33 13.29 -2.19
N SER A 50 -14.29 13.52 -1.32
CA SER A 50 -14.04 13.92 0.06
C SER A 50 -14.80 13.03 1.02
N ASN A 51 -14.20 12.68 2.14
CA ASN A 51 -14.80 11.85 3.16
C ASN A 51 -14.15 12.09 4.52
N TYR A 52 -14.82 11.62 5.58
CA TYR A 52 -14.24 11.51 6.91
C TYR A 52 -13.90 10.06 7.18
N PHE A 53 -12.80 9.85 7.87
CA PHE A 53 -12.32 8.54 8.30
C PHE A 53 -12.13 8.55 9.82
N GLY A 54 -13.02 7.84 10.53
CA GLY A 54 -12.84 7.54 11.95
C GLY A 54 -12.08 6.24 12.09
N TYR A 55 -10.99 6.23 12.88
CA TYR A 55 -10.08 5.09 12.93
C TYR A 55 -9.56 4.78 14.34
N ILE A 56 -9.20 3.53 14.52
CA ILE A 56 -8.34 3.03 15.58
C ILE A 56 -7.12 2.39 14.91
N ARG A 57 -5.93 2.75 15.35
CA ARG A 57 -4.66 2.24 14.85
C ARG A 57 -3.80 1.77 16.01
N SER A 58 -3.20 0.59 15.88
CA SER A 58 -2.20 0.09 16.79
C SER A 58 -0.89 -0.09 16.04
N GLU A 59 0.21 0.28 16.70
CA GLU A 59 1.54 0.28 16.08
C GLU A 59 2.59 -0.14 17.10
N SER A 60 3.51 -1.02 16.67
CA SER A 60 4.69 -1.40 17.43
C SER A 60 5.89 -1.49 16.49
N ILE A 61 6.95 -0.73 16.79
CA ILE A 61 8.17 -0.71 15.99
C ILE A 61 9.34 -0.94 16.96
N THR A 62 10.06 -2.05 16.74
CA THR A 62 11.21 -2.48 17.56
C THR A 62 12.47 -2.72 16.75
N THR A 63 12.46 -2.38 15.46
CA THR A 63 13.62 -2.55 14.58
C THR A 63 14.83 -1.80 15.10
N ASP A 64 16.00 -2.46 15.04
CA ASP A 64 17.27 -1.90 15.49
C ASP A 64 17.82 -0.78 14.60
N ARG A 65 17.35 -0.71 13.34
CA ARG A 65 17.77 0.28 12.34
C ARG A 65 16.62 0.63 11.41
N THR A 66 16.59 1.86 10.93
CA THR A 66 15.64 2.30 9.90
C THR A 66 15.96 1.69 8.54
N ASN A 67 17.24 1.59 8.19
CA ASN A 67 17.69 1.01 6.92
C ASN A 67 18.43 -0.29 7.19
N PHE A 68 18.14 -1.31 6.40
CA PHE A 68 18.73 -2.63 6.52
C PHE A 68 18.63 -3.20 7.95
N PRO A 69 17.40 -3.30 8.52
CA PRO A 69 17.21 -3.85 9.85
C PRO A 69 17.81 -5.24 9.98
N THR A 70 18.35 -5.55 11.17
CA THR A 70 18.90 -6.88 11.43
C THR A 70 18.05 -7.70 12.39
N ARG A 71 17.24 -7.04 13.21
CA ARG A 71 16.34 -7.67 14.19
C ARG A 71 15.19 -6.74 14.56
N GLY A 72 14.15 -7.35 15.15
CA GLY A 72 12.96 -6.63 15.61
C GLY A 72 11.81 -6.72 14.62
N HIS A 73 10.72 -6.07 14.94
CA HIS A 73 9.51 -6.12 14.16
C HIS A 73 8.91 -4.74 13.93
N GLU A 74 8.08 -4.68 12.90
CA GLU A 74 7.16 -3.58 12.61
C GLU A 74 5.75 -4.17 12.51
N PHE A 75 4.88 -3.77 13.42
CA PHE A 75 3.47 -4.16 13.42
C PHE A 75 2.61 -2.91 13.32
N ILE A 76 1.72 -2.88 12.34
CA ILE A 76 0.75 -1.81 12.14
C ILE A 76 -0.59 -2.44 11.81
N THR A 77 -1.61 -2.11 12.59
CA THR A 77 -3.00 -2.43 12.26
C THR A 77 -3.87 -1.19 12.36
N GLU A 78 -4.80 -1.05 11.44
CA GLU A 78 -5.75 0.06 11.40
C GLU A 78 -7.13 -0.46 11.01
N ALA A 79 -8.13 -0.11 11.80
CA ALA A 79 -9.52 -0.37 11.49
C ALA A 79 -10.31 0.93 11.59
N GLY A 80 -11.29 1.12 10.71
CA GLY A 80 -12.10 2.32 10.78
C GLY A 80 -13.27 2.35 9.83
N ILE A 81 -14.06 3.39 9.97
CA ILE A 81 -15.24 3.68 9.17
C ILE A 81 -15.02 4.95 8.35
N ILE A 82 -15.34 4.87 7.09
CA ILE A 82 -15.38 6.02 6.19
C ILE A 82 -16.84 6.43 6.03
N PHE A 83 -17.12 7.71 6.25
CA PHE A 83 -18.47 8.24 6.24
C PHE A 83 -18.53 9.66 5.66
N ASN A 84 -19.76 10.15 5.42
CA ASN A 84 -20.03 11.45 4.80
C ASN A 84 -19.23 11.67 3.51
N ARG A 85 -19.27 10.67 2.66
CA ARG A 85 -18.59 10.69 1.38
C ARG A 85 -19.30 11.59 0.40
N LYS A 86 -18.54 12.45 -0.25
CA LYS A 86 -18.98 13.28 -1.39
C LYS A 86 -18.03 13.00 -2.54
N ALA A 87 -18.51 12.33 -3.56
CA ALA A 87 -17.74 12.06 -4.76
C ALA A 87 -18.39 12.75 -5.95
N LYS A 88 -17.56 13.28 -6.85
CA LYS A 88 -17.99 13.82 -8.13
C LYS A 88 -16.99 13.34 -9.18
N LEU A 89 -17.49 12.71 -10.21
CA LEU A 89 -16.72 12.30 -11.38
C LEU A 89 -17.32 13.00 -12.60
N GLU A 90 -16.50 13.68 -13.36
CA GLU A 90 -16.87 14.30 -14.63
C GLU A 90 -16.05 13.64 -15.72
N ILE A 91 -16.71 13.08 -16.71
CA ILE A 91 -16.09 12.49 -17.90
C ILE A 91 -16.49 13.34 -19.09
N TYR A 92 -15.51 13.81 -19.84
CA TYR A 92 -15.72 14.59 -21.05
C TYR A 92 -15.22 13.78 -22.25
N ASN A 93 -16.02 13.73 -23.31
CA ASN A 93 -15.59 13.16 -24.58
C ASN A 93 -14.67 14.13 -25.35
N ASN A 94 -14.17 13.71 -26.51
CA ASN A 94 -13.32 14.55 -27.38
C ASN A 94 -13.98 15.84 -27.85
N GLU A 95 -15.31 15.88 -27.85
CA GLU A 95 -16.11 17.05 -28.25
C GLU A 95 -16.38 17.98 -27.05
N GLY A 96 -15.90 17.65 -25.85
CA GLY A 96 -16.08 18.43 -24.64
C GLY A 96 -17.47 18.27 -23.99
N GLN A 97 -18.26 17.28 -24.43
CA GLN A 97 -19.55 16.97 -23.83
C GLN A 97 -19.36 16.16 -22.56
N SER A 98 -20.04 16.54 -21.47
CA SER A 98 -19.99 15.78 -20.20
C SER A 98 -20.89 14.54 -20.31
N ILE A 99 -20.36 13.42 -19.86
CA ILE A 99 -21.11 12.18 -19.68
C ILE A 99 -21.68 12.17 -18.26
N ASP A 100 -22.96 11.87 -18.12
CA ASP A 100 -23.56 11.71 -16.79
C ASP A 100 -22.95 10.48 -16.08
N THR A 101 -22.37 10.73 -14.93
CA THR A 101 -21.68 9.73 -14.12
C THR A 101 -22.34 9.55 -12.76
N SER A 102 -23.54 10.08 -12.57
CA SER A 102 -24.26 10.01 -11.28
C SER A 102 -24.46 8.58 -10.82
N GLU A 103 -24.81 7.67 -11.74
CA GLU A 103 -24.98 6.23 -11.45
C GLU A 103 -23.67 5.52 -11.06
N LEU A 104 -22.52 6.00 -11.55
CA LEU A 104 -21.20 5.44 -11.23
C LEU A 104 -20.71 5.81 -9.82
N ILE A 105 -21.35 6.79 -9.21
CA ILE A 105 -20.93 7.39 -7.94
C ILE A 105 -21.91 7.10 -6.81
N ASP A 106 -23.11 6.61 -7.14
CA ASP A 106 -24.19 6.34 -6.18
C ASP A 106 -23.82 5.12 -5.32
N GLY A 107 -22.88 5.34 -4.42
CA GLY A 107 -22.35 4.37 -3.48
C GLY A 107 -22.97 4.48 -2.11
N LYS A 108 -22.91 3.38 -1.35
CA LYS A 108 -23.23 3.42 0.08
C LYS A 108 -22.42 4.53 0.73
N PRO A 109 -23.05 5.38 1.55
CA PRO A 109 -22.40 6.53 2.16
C PRO A 109 -21.31 6.13 3.16
N GLU A 110 -21.37 4.90 3.65
CA GLU A 110 -20.50 4.38 4.70
C GLU A 110 -19.89 3.05 4.30
N PHE A 111 -18.60 2.90 4.53
CA PHE A 111 -17.87 1.65 4.33
C PHE A 111 -16.78 1.48 5.39
N TYR A 112 -16.36 0.24 5.61
CA TYR A 112 -15.39 -0.12 6.63
C TYR A 112 -14.08 -0.49 5.96
N ARG A 113 -12.96 -0.11 6.60
CA ARG A 113 -11.62 -0.48 6.18
C ARG A 113 -10.86 -1.12 7.32
N PHE A 114 -10.25 -2.24 7.02
CA PHE A 114 -9.31 -2.93 7.89
C PHE A 114 -7.99 -3.12 7.16
N MET A 115 -6.89 -2.95 7.88
CA MET A 115 -5.54 -3.14 7.35
C MET A 115 -4.65 -3.70 8.46
N VAL A 116 -3.81 -4.65 8.10
CA VAL A 116 -2.71 -5.14 8.93
C VAL A 116 -1.44 -5.25 8.11
N ASN A 117 -0.33 -4.89 8.72
CA ASN A 117 1.01 -5.10 8.20
C ASN A 117 1.92 -5.54 9.34
N PHE A 118 2.59 -6.66 9.16
CA PHE A 118 3.54 -7.20 10.12
C PHE A 118 4.81 -7.61 9.39
N THR A 119 5.93 -7.01 9.77
CA THR A 119 7.25 -7.36 9.26
C THR A 119 8.14 -7.77 10.43
N GLU A 120 8.92 -8.81 10.28
CA GLU A 120 9.86 -9.23 11.30
C GLU A 120 11.21 -9.58 10.68
N TYR A 121 12.26 -9.26 11.42
CA TYR A 121 13.67 -9.44 11.04
C TYR A 121 14.38 -10.30 12.08
N HIS A 122 15.04 -11.38 11.63
CA HIS A 122 15.81 -12.29 12.45
C HIS A 122 17.24 -12.39 11.95
N SER A 123 18.20 -12.03 12.78
CA SER A 123 19.61 -12.29 12.51
C SER A 123 19.88 -13.80 12.57
N LEU A 124 20.18 -14.42 11.44
CA LEU A 124 20.63 -15.80 11.36
C LEU A 124 22.13 -15.94 11.64
N SER A 125 22.89 -14.89 11.30
CA SER A 125 24.32 -14.76 11.61
C SER A 125 24.70 -13.27 11.62
N GLU A 126 25.97 -12.94 11.90
CA GLU A 126 26.46 -11.55 11.84
C GLU A 126 26.27 -10.90 10.46
N LYS A 127 26.18 -11.70 9.39
CA LYS A 127 26.05 -11.21 8.00
C LYS A 127 24.71 -11.51 7.36
N MET A 128 23.90 -12.39 7.94
CA MET A 128 22.69 -12.88 7.29
C MET A 128 21.46 -12.62 8.15
N VAL A 129 20.46 -12.01 7.55
CA VAL A 129 19.16 -11.69 8.16
C VAL A 129 18.07 -12.36 7.35
N PHE A 130 17.21 -13.10 8.00
CA PHE A 130 15.93 -13.56 7.46
C PHE A 130 14.85 -12.53 7.79
N LEU A 131 14.00 -12.22 6.83
CA LEU A 131 12.86 -11.36 7.03
C LEU A 131 11.59 -12.00 6.47
N TYR A 132 10.48 -11.73 7.12
CA TYR A 132 9.17 -12.04 6.56
C TYR A 132 8.20 -10.89 6.80
N ASN A 133 7.23 -10.77 5.91
CA ASN A 133 6.18 -9.76 6.00
C ASN A 133 4.84 -10.39 5.66
N LEU A 134 3.82 -10.05 6.47
CA LEU A 134 2.43 -10.43 6.27
C LEU A 134 1.60 -9.16 6.16
N GLN A 135 0.80 -9.06 5.11
CA GLN A 135 -0.08 -7.92 4.90
C GLN A 135 -1.48 -8.40 4.57
N ALA A 136 -2.48 -7.69 5.07
CA ALA A 136 -3.86 -7.86 4.65
C ALA A 136 -4.57 -6.51 4.61
N GLY A 137 -5.49 -6.38 3.67
CA GLY A 137 -6.35 -5.22 3.52
C GLY A 137 -7.74 -5.64 3.09
N LEU A 138 -8.76 -5.09 3.73
CA LEU A 138 -10.16 -5.36 3.43
C LEU A 138 -10.97 -4.07 3.51
N THR A 139 -11.69 -3.77 2.43
CA THR A 139 -12.72 -2.73 2.39
C THR A 139 -14.06 -3.40 2.22
N MET A 140 -14.93 -3.27 3.21
CA MET A 140 -16.27 -3.85 3.23
C MET A 140 -17.31 -2.78 2.94
N ASN A 141 -18.40 -3.17 2.30
CA ASN A 141 -19.53 -2.30 1.97
C ASN A 141 -19.19 -1.17 0.98
N SER A 142 -18.04 -1.26 0.31
CA SER A 142 -17.62 -0.35 -0.75
C SER A 142 -18.18 -0.83 -2.09
N GLN A 143 -18.55 0.09 -2.96
CA GLN A 143 -18.93 -0.22 -4.35
C GLN A 143 -17.72 -0.30 -5.28
N GLY A 144 -16.51 -0.39 -4.73
CA GLY A 144 -15.30 -0.57 -5.51
C GLY A 144 -14.79 0.68 -6.23
N PHE A 145 -15.24 1.87 -5.79
CA PHE A 145 -14.70 3.12 -6.30
C PHE A 145 -13.17 3.19 -6.11
N ILE A 146 -12.46 3.75 -7.07
CA ILE A 146 -10.98 3.71 -7.10
C ILE A 146 -10.32 4.24 -5.81
N PHE A 147 -10.93 5.22 -5.16
CA PHE A 147 -10.41 5.78 -3.90
C PHE A 147 -10.67 4.90 -2.67
N ASP A 148 -11.47 3.85 -2.79
CA ASP A 148 -11.76 2.93 -1.68
C ASP A 148 -10.81 1.73 -1.69
N LYS A 149 -10.10 1.54 -2.79
CA LYS A 149 -9.22 0.38 -3.03
C LYS A 149 -7.87 0.53 -2.34
N PHE A 150 -7.28 -0.62 -2.07
CA PHE A 150 -5.85 -0.76 -1.78
C PHE A 150 -5.06 -0.80 -3.07
N TYR A 151 -3.81 -0.42 -2.98
CA TYR A 151 -2.83 -0.47 -4.06
C TYR A 151 -1.82 -1.56 -3.72
N LEU A 152 -1.60 -2.51 -4.62
CA LEU A 152 -0.60 -3.57 -4.49
C LEU A 152 0.51 -3.31 -5.50
N GLY A 153 1.75 -3.31 -5.02
CA GLY A 153 2.94 -3.13 -5.85
C GLY A 153 3.96 -2.18 -5.27
N GLY A 154 5.15 -2.20 -5.87
CA GLY A 154 6.30 -1.42 -5.45
C GLY A 154 7.14 -2.07 -4.36
N VAL A 155 8.32 -1.52 -4.14
CA VAL A 155 9.29 -1.97 -3.15
C VAL A 155 9.20 -1.20 -1.83
N GLU A 156 8.50 -0.09 -1.83
CA GLU A 156 8.32 0.83 -0.70
C GLU A 156 6.88 1.28 -0.54
N LYS A 157 6.52 1.62 0.68
CA LYS A 157 5.19 2.12 1.01
C LYS A 157 5.11 3.64 0.84
N LEU A 158 4.60 4.09 -0.30
CA LEU A 158 4.42 5.52 -0.61
C LEU A 158 3.08 6.09 -0.11
N SER A 159 2.13 5.22 0.22
CA SER A 159 0.82 5.64 0.74
C SER A 159 0.29 4.71 1.81
N GLU A 160 -0.63 5.21 2.66
CA GLU A 160 -1.24 4.41 3.74
C GLU A 160 -1.99 3.17 3.22
N LYS A 161 -2.56 3.24 2.00
CA LYS A 161 -3.32 2.15 1.37
C LYS A 161 -2.48 1.23 0.50
N GLN A 162 -1.19 1.51 0.38
CA GLN A 162 -0.30 0.68 -0.43
C GLN A 162 0.19 -0.51 0.38
N ASN A 163 0.14 -1.67 -0.24
CA ASN A 163 0.73 -2.90 0.21
C ASN A 163 1.93 -3.19 -0.71
N VAL A 164 3.10 -3.24 -0.11
CA VAL A 164 4.35 -3.50 -0.83
C VAL A 164 4.32 -4.90 -1.42
N PHE A 165 4.64 -4.99 -2.71
CA PHE A 165 4.69 -6.26 -3.42
C PHE A 165 5.78 -6.20 -4.50
N VAL A 166 6.88 -6.94 -4.29
CA VAL A 166 7.96 -7.01 -5.28
C VAL A 166 7.50 -7.81 -6.51
N GLY A 167 7.91 -7.37 -7.69
CA GLY A 167 7.46 -7.93 -8.97
C GLY A 167 6.41 -7.09 -9.68
N LEU A 168 5.88 -6.06 -9.03
CA LEU A 168 4.91 -5.12 -9.58
C LEU A 168 5.44 -3.69 -9.47
N ASN A 169 5.06 -2.84 -10.43
CA ASN A 169 5.22 -1.40 -10.29
C ASN A 169 4.36 -0.84 -9.16
N GLU A 170 4.65 0.39 -8.75
CA GLU A 170 3.91 1.12 -7.73
C GLU A 170 2.41 1.14 -8.02
N GLY A 171 1.63 0.50 -7.12
CA GLY A 171 0.16 0.49 -7.21
C GLY A 171 -0.41 -0.13 -8.48
N GLN A 172 0.30 -1.01 -9.13
CA GLN A 172 -0.09 -1.61 -10.42
C GLN A 172 -1.41 -2.40 -10.33
N ILE A 173 -1.68 -3.02 -9.20
CA ILE A 173 -2.95 -3.70 -8.94
C ILE A 173 -3.75 -2.91 -7.92
N THR A 174 -5.04 -2.72 -8.19
CA THR A 174 -5.99 -2.09 -7.27
C THR A 174 -7.08 -3.07 -6.89
N THR A 175 -7.36 -3.20 -5.60
CA THR A 175 -8.32 -4.18 -5.08
C THR A 175 -8.99 -3.70 -3.80
N THR A 176 -10.18 -4.20 -3.50
CA THR A 176 -10.87 -3.95 -2.22
C THR A 176 -10.46 -4.92 -1.12
N SER A 177 -9.82 -6.03 -1.51
CA SER A 177 -9.39 -7.08 -0.58
C SER A 177 -8.11 -7.74 -1.06
N LEU A 178 -7.15 -7.90 -0.14
CA LEU A 178 -5.89 -8.59 -0.41
C LEU A 178 -5.31 -9.21 0.86
N THR A 179 -4.57 -10.28 0.67
CA THR A 179 -3.67 -10.86 1.66
C THR A 179 -2.39 -11.24 0.96
N SER A 180 -1.25 -10.86 1.51
CA SER A 180 0.06 -11.20 0.94
C SER A 180 1.03 -11.66 2.01
N ALA A 181 1.94 -12.52 1.60
CA ALA A 181 3.07 -13.00 2.39
C ALA A 181 4.36 -12.81 1.60
N LEU A 182 5.40 -12.33 2.27
CA LEU A 182 6.73 -12.14 1.71
C LEU A 182 7.75 -12.83 2.64
N VAL A 183 8.75 -13.45 2.05
CA VAL A 183 9.96 -13.90 2.73
C VAL A 183 11.18 -13.36 2.00
N GLY A 184 12.26 -13.11 2.75
CA GLY A 184 13.48 -12.60 2.16
C GLY A 184 14.71 -12.92 2.99
N ILE A 185 15.85 -12.83 2.32
CA ILE A 185 17.18 -12.95 2.93
C ILE A 185 17.97 -11.71 2.56
N GLN A 186 18.54 -11.05 3.56
CA GLN A 186 19.48 -9.95 3.42
C GLN A 186 20.87 -10.46 3.82
N TYR A 187 21.85 -10.26 2.98
CA TYR A 187 23.23 -10.66 3.23
C TYR A 187 24.16 -9.46 3.14
N ASN A 188 24.94 -9.24 4.20
CA ASN A 188 25.99 -8.24 4.24
C ASN A 188 27.26 -8.78 3.60
N ILE A 189 27.59 -8.33 2.40
CA ILE A 189 28.78 -8.78 1.67
C ILE A 189 30.04 -8.21 2.31
N ALA A 190 30.06 -6.89 2.53
CA ALA A 190 31.21 -6.19 3.08
C ALA A 190 30.80 -4.84 3.68
N GLY A 191 30.94 -4.72 5.00
CA GLY A 191 30.68 -3.46 5.72
C GLY A 191 29.28 -2.89 5.46
N ASN A 192 29.19 -1.98 4.54
CA ASN A 192 27.96 -1.26 4.21
C ASN A 192 27.24 -1.77 2.95
N LEU A 193 27.72 -2.85 2.33
CA LEU A 193 27.16 -3.41 1.10
C LEU A 193 26.28 -4.62 1.39
N PHE A 194 25.03 -4.58 0.94
CA PHE A 194 24.01 -5.60 1.17
C PHE A 194 23.45 -6.14 -0.14
N VAL A 195 23.18 -7.43 -0.18
CA VAL A 195 22.33 -8.06 -1.20
C VAL A 195 21.07 -8.58 -0.52
N THR A 196 19.90 -8.34 -1.13
CA THR A 196 18.63 -8.77 -0.58
C THR A 196 17.82 -9.51 -1.65
N GLY A 197 17.49 -10.77 -1.39
CA GLY A 197 16.54 -11.54 -2.20
C GLY A 197 15.19 -11.60 -1.50
N LYS A 198 14.10 -11.39 -2.23
CA LYS A 198 12.73 -11.46 -1.69
C LYS A 198 11.84 -12.25 -2.64
N ILE A 199 10.92 -13.02 -2.04
CA ILE A 199 9.84 -13.73 -2.74
C ILE A 199 8.55 -13.39 -2.02
N ASN A 200 7.51 -13.09 -2.76
CA ASN A 200 6.19 -12.86 -2.21
C ASN A 200 5.09 -13.50 -3.04
N THR A 201 3.96 -13.69 -2.39
CA THR A 201 2.72 -14.16 -2.99
C THR A 201 1.55 -13.35 -2.44
N ALA A 202 0.54 -13.13 -3.25
CA ALA A 202 -0.69 -12.47 -2.83
C ALA A 202 -1.93 -13.11 -3.42
N ILE A 203 -3.00 -13.09 -2.63
CA ILE A 203 -4.35 -13.40 -3.04
C ILE A 203 -5.15 -12.10 -2.94
N TYR A 204 -5.92 -11.76 -3.97
CA TYR A 204 -6.69 -10.53 -3.99
C TYR A 204 -8.01 -10.69 -4.74
N ASN A 205 -8.90 -9.69 -4.62
CA ASN A 205 -10.25 -9.69 -5.18
C ASN A 205 -11.22 -10.69 -4.52
N TYR A 206 -11.02 -11.07 -3.26
CA TYR A 206 -12.08 -11.71 -2.50
C TYR A 206 -12.98 -10.62 -1.91
N SER A 207 -14.16 -10.39 -2.49
CA SER A 207 -14.95 -9.17 -2.25
C SER A 207 -15.66 -9.12 -0.89
N THR A 208 -15.90 -10.24 -0.24
CA THR A 208 -16.46 -10.32 1.13
C THR A 208 -16.09 -11.63 1.79
N LEU A 209 -16.13 -11.68 3.14
CA LEU A 209 -15.97 -12.91 3.91
C LEU A 209 -17.00 -14.00 3.54
N THR A 210 -18.12 -13.62 2.92
CA THR A 210 -19.17 -14.52 2.46
C THR A 210 -18.95 -15.06 1.03
N ASN A 211 -18.11 -14.40 0.23
CA ASN A 211 -17.86 -14.75 -1.18
C ASN A 211 -16.39 -15.20 -1.41
N LEU A 212 -15.74 -15.75 -0.40
CA LEU A 212 -14.39 -16.30 -0.51
C LEU A 212 -14.25 -17.43 -1.54
N TYR A 213 -15.35 -17.95 -2.03
CA TYR A 213 -15.43 -19.10 -2.97
C TYR A 213 -15.92 -18.74 -4.36
N ASP A 214 -15.99 -17.47 -4.72
CA ASP A 214 -16.23 -17.08 -6.10
C ASP A 214 -14.89 -17.17 -6.86
N GLU A 215 -14.60 -18.35 -7.40
CA GLU A 215 -13.35 -18.68 -8.07
C GLU A 215 -13.05 -17.74 -9.26
N GLU A 216 -14.06 -17.17 -9.90
CA GLU A 216 -13.89 -16.24 -11.02
C GLU A 216 -13.32 -14.88 -10.58
N MET A 217 -13.51 -14.49 -9.33
CA MET A 217 -13.03 -13.20 -8.82
C MET A 217 -11.68 -13.30 -8.10
N LEU A 218 -11.36 -14.45 -7.50
CA LEU A 218 -10.14 -14.66 -6.75
C LEU A 218 -8.94 -14.69 -7.71
N LYS A 219 -7.96 -13.83 -7.45
CA LYS A 219 -6.73 -13.78 -8.23
C LYS A 219 -5.52 -14.03 -7.34
N TRP A 220 -4.56 -14.71 -7.93
CA TRP A 220 -3.28 -15.04 -7.31
C TRP A 220 -2.14 -14.44 -8.10
N ILE A 221 -1.10 -13.97 -7.40
CA ILE A 221 0.09 -13.40 -8.03
C ILE A 221 1.34 -13.70 -7.19
N ASN A 222 2.46 -13.93 -7.88
CA ASN A 222 3.76 -14.17 -7.29
C ASN A 222 4.76 -13.10 -7.74
N GLY A 223 5.75 -12.83 -6.91
CA GLY A 223 6.77 -11.85 -7.20
C GLY A 223 8.12 -12.23 -6.63
N PHE A 224 9.17 -11.81 -7.33
CA PHE A 224 10.57 -12.06 -7.00
C PHE A 224 11.34 -10.77 -7.11
N SER A 225 12.33 -10.58 -6.25
CA SER A 225 13.27 -9.47 -6.41
C SER A 225 14.67 -9.81 -5.94
N LEU A 226 15.63 -9.11 -6.55
CA LEU A 226 17.02 -9.08 -6.13
C LEU A 226 17.44 -7.63 -6.00
N GLY A 227 17.90 -7.24 -4.81
CA GLY A 227 18.34 -5.90 -4.49
C GLY A 227 19.83 -5.84 -4.15
N LEU A 228 20.47 -4.74 -4.51
CA LEU A 228 21.82 -4.37 -4.08
C LEU A 228 21.71 -3.05 -3.32
N GLY A 229 22.07 -3.06 -2.05
CA GLY A 229 21.97 -1.91 -1.16
C GLY A 229 23.33 -1.46 -0.65
N TYR A 230 23.54 -0.14 -0.56
CA TYR A 230 24.72 0.45 0.04
C TYR A 230 24.31 1.48 1.10
N ASN A 231 24.77 1.27 2.34
CA ASN A 231 24.47 2.16 3.45
C ASN A 231 25.63 3.14 3.71
N LEU A 232 25.50 4.35 3.20
CA LEU A 232 26.45 5.45 3.47
C LEU A 232 26.30 6.05 4.88
N GLY A 233 25.44 5.48 5.73
CA GLY A 233 25.12 6.01 7.05
C GLY A 233 24.11 7.15 7.01
N VAL A 234 24.37 8.19 6.23
CA VAL A 234 23.47 9.36 6.07
C VAL A 234 22.55 9.21 4.85
N LEU A 235 22.96 8.45 3.86
CA LEU A 235 22.23 8.31 2.60
C LEU A 235 22.24 6.84 2.12
N PRO A 236 21.22 6.04 2.47
CA PRO A 236 21.10 4.70 1.94
C PRO A 236 20.76 4.75 0.45
N MET A 237 21.34 3.83 -0.31
CA MET A 237 21.06 3.62 -1.71
C MET A 237 20.67 2.16 -1.93
N GLU A 238 19.65 1.92 -2.71
CA GLU A 238 19.24 0.56 -3.09
C GLU A 238 18.83 0.52 -4.56
N PHE A 239 19.34 -0.46 -5.27
CA PHE A 239 18.89 -0.84 -6.59
C PHE A 239 18.19 -2.19 -6.48
N THR A 240 16.97 -2.30 -6.98
CA THR A 240 16.19 -3.54 -6.95
C THR A 240 15.70 -3.87 -8.35
N ALA A 241 16.00 -5.07 -8.82
CA ALA A 241 15.35 -5.68 -9.98
C ALA A 241 14.27 -6.63 -9.50
N MET A 242 13.11 -6.62 -10.13
CA MET A 242 11.96 -7.42 -9.73
C MET A 242 11.17 -7.96 -10.91
N TYR A 243 10.50 -9.10 -10.68
CA TYR A 243 9.80 -9.84 -11.72
C TYR A 243 8.56 -10.56 -11.14
N SER A 244 7.48 -10.57 -11.90
CA SER A 244 6.30 -11.41 -11.64
C SER A 244 6.01 -12.26 -12.86
N PRO A 245 5.91 -13.60 -12.72
CA PRO A 245 5.58 -14.49 -13.84
C PRO A 245 4.24 -14.17 -14.49
N GLU A 246 3.25 -13.77 -13.70
CA GLU A 246 1.90 -13.46 -14.17
C GLU A 246 1.86 -12.16 -15.01
N ILE A 247 2.81 -11.25 -14.79
CA ILE A 247 2.94 -10.01 -15.57
C ILE A 247 3.90 -10.17 -16.72
N GLY A 248 4.94 -11.02 -16.57
CA GLY A 248 5.92 -11.30 -17.62
C GLY A 248 6.90 -10.16 -17.89
N THR A 249 6.96 -9.14 -17.02
CA THR A 249 7.81 -7.95 -17.19
C THR A 249 8.80 -7.81 -16.04
N VAL A 250 10.04 -7.48 -16.38
CA VAL A 250 11.06 -7.11 -15.37
C VAL A 250 11.00 -5.61 -15.13
N TYR A 251 10.90 -5.24 -13.87
CA TYR A 251 10.95 -3.85 -13.41
C TYR A 251 12.24 -3.61 -12.64
N SER A 252 12.72 -2.38 -12.65
CA SER A 252 13.83 -1.93 -11.82
C SER A 252 13.42 -0.71 -11.01
N HIS A 253 13.90 -0.64 -9.77
CA HIS A 253 13.67 0.46 -8.86
C HIS A 253 15.00 0.94 -8.27
N VAL A 254 15.17 2.25 -8.17
CA VAL A 254 16.30 2.89 -7.51
C VAL A 254 15.80 3.74 -6.38
N LYS A 255 16.30 3.47 -5.20
CA LYS A 255 16.06 4.28 -4.00
C LYS A 255 17.33 5.01 -3.61
N ILE A 256 17.22 6.31 -3.32
CA ILE A 256 18.30 7.13 -2.77
C ILE A 256 17.69 7.99 -1.66
N GLY A 257 18.13 7.78 -0.43
CA GLY A 257 17.68 8.56 0.72
C GLY A 257 16.66 7.85 1.60
N PHE A 258 15.99 8.64 2.45
CA PHE A 258 14.98 8.18 3.41
C PHE A 258 13.60 8.56 2.93
N LEU A 259 12.61 7.69 3.20
CA LEU A 259 11.20 8.06 3.17
C LEU A 259 10.81 8.63 4.55
N PHE A 260 10.16 9.79 4.54
CA PHE A 260 9.63 10.46 5.73
C PHE A 260 8.12 10.30 5.85
#